data_721eefc2149bae0a301c12be5576f2dc
#
_entry.id   721eefc2149bae0a301c12be5576f2dc
#
_cell.length_a   1.000
_cell.length_b   1.000
_cell.length_c   1.000
_cell.angle_alpha   90.00
_cell.angle_beta   90.00
_cell.angle_gamma   90.00
#
_symmetry.space_group_name_H-M   'P 1'
#
loop_
_entity.id
_entity.type
_entity.pdbx_description
1 polymer ?
#
loop_
_entity_poly.entity_id
_entity_poly.type
_entity_poly.pdbx_seq_one_letter_code
_entity_poly.pdbx_strand_id
1 'polypeptide(L)'
;MPETNTRPLLLSKIAPTPLTVGRFLRSARDDLGLEVLAGEKWLDRQIEEPIMYRPSFALAGFYEFFAFRRLQVLGRAERAYLQTLSSEERCSRWQALLKYDVPGIILCWPDGEQWEGEILQLAEQAGIPVLGTRRESLEVFKIGALHLHELSAPRASVHGTLVDVGGVGVLLEGPPGIGKSETALGLIRRGHALIADDRTLLSRDTHGKLIGTAPEQVRGYMELRGLGFLHVATLFGIASVKLETQLDLIVSLRLCTNEDDIDRIGSDIQKCDILGVPIQRLTIPVAAGRDFVNVVETAAATYKMRQSSMDVAAILDAQIIAHNQTVEQAK
;
A
#
# COMPACT_ATOMS: atom_id res chain seq x y z
N MET A 1 39.39 -0.23 -4.71
CA MET A 1 37.97 0.18 -4.78
C MET A 1 37.56 0.59 -3.38
N PRO A 2 37.26 1.85 -3.09
CA PRO A 2 36.76 2.24 -1.76
C PRO A 2 35.31 1.76 -1.66
N GLU A 3 35.01 0.97 -0.63
CA GLU A 3 33.67 0.56 -0.24
C GLU A 3 32.82 1.81 -0.02
N THR A 4 31.82 2.02 -0.86
CA THR A 4 30.79 3.02 -0.66
C THR A 4 30.02 2.65 0.60
N ASN A 5 30.37 3.29 1.71
CA ASN A 5 29.78 3.09 3.03
C ASN A 5 28.35 3.69 3.05
N THR A 6 27.48 3.11 2.24
CA THR A 6 26.05 3.41 2.18
C THR A 6 25.40 2.67 3.34
N ARG A 7 25.19 3.36 4.48
CA ARG A 7 24.36 2.76 5.54
C ARG A 7 23.03 2.35 4.93
N PRO A 8 22.61 1.09 5.14
CA PRO A 8 21.32 0.63 4.65
C PRO A 8 20.22 1.51 5.26
N LEU A 9 19.17 1.75 4.50
CA LEU A 9 17.93 2.34 4.99
C LEU A 9 17.54 1.60 6.28
N LEU A 10 17.23 2.31 7.37
CA LEU A 10 16.71 1.70 8.60
C LEU A 10 15.29 1.22 8.35
N LEU A 11 15.20 0.10 7.65
CA LEU A 11 13.96 -0.52 7.23
C LEU A 11 13.60 -1.60 8.24
N SER A 12 12.54 -1.38 9.00
CA SER A 12 11.96 -2.39 9.86
C SER A 12 10.79 -3.04 9.14
N LYS A 13 10.96 -4.30 8.72
CA LYS A 13 9.81 -5.08 8.22
C LYS A 13 8.79 -5.18 9.34
N ILE A 14 7.57 -4.76 9.08
CA ILE A 14 6.46 -4.95 10.01
C ILE A 14 6.04 -6.41 9.88
N ALA A 15 6.04 -7.14 11.00
CA ALA A 15 5.52 -8.49 11.00
C ALA A 15 4.09 -8.48 10.44
N PRO A 16 3.77 -9.36 9.48
CA PRO A 16 2.44 -9.39 8.90
C PRO A 16 1.42 -9.68 10.02
N THR A 17 0.48 -8.79 10.19
CA THR A 17 -0.65 -9.06 11.09
C THR A 17 -1.48 -10.18 10.45
N PRO A 18 -1.81 -11.26 11.17
CA PRO A 18 -2.58 -12.36 10.62
C PRO A 18 -3.84 -11.87 9.93
N LEU A 19 -4.07 -12.31 8.69
CA LEU A 19 -5.29 -12.02 7.96
C LEU A 19 -6.38 -12.93 8.49
N THR A 20 -7.37 -12.36 9.18
CA THR A 20 -8.49 -13.12 9.76
C THR A 20 -9.82 -12.71 9.12
N VAL A 21 -10.83 -13.58 9.24
CA VAL A 21 -12.19 -13.31 8.77
C VAL A 21 -12.75 -12.04 9.42
N GLY A 22 -12.47 -11.82 10.71
CA GLY A 22 -12.89 -10.61 11.42
C GLY A 22 -12.21 -9.34 10.93
N ARG A 23 -10.93 -9.41 10.53
CA ARG A 23 -10.26 -8.27 9.90
C ARG A 23 -10.86 -7.96 8.54
N PHE A 24 -11.11 -8.99 7.74
CA PHE A 24 -11.78 -8.84 6.45
C PHE A 24 -13.18 -8.24 6.63
N LEU A 25 -13.98 -8.77 7.56
CA LEU A 25 -15.32 -8.26 7.87
C LEU A 25 -15.27 -6.77 8.23
N ARG A 26 -14.39 -6.35 9.15
CA ARG A 26 -14.29 -4.93 9.54
C ARG A 26 -13.89 -4.02 8.39
N SER A 27 -13.01 -4.48 7.50
CA SER A 27 -12.54 -3.68 6.36
C SER A 27 -13.59 -3.57 5.25
N ALA A 28 -14.32 -4.65 4.96
CA ALA A 28 -15.22 -4.74 3.81
C ALA A 28 -16.70 -4.57 4.18
N ARG A 29 -17.02 -4.37 5.46
CA ARG A 29 -18.39 -4.40 5.99
C ARG A 29 -19.30 -3.41 5.29
N ASP A 30 -18.89 -2.16 5.24
CA ASP A 30 -19.73 -1.07 4.72
C ASP A 30 -19.86 -1.15 3.19
N ASP A 31 -18.76 -1.46 2.50
CA ASP A 31 -18.74 -1.57 1.04
C ASP A 31 -19.55 -2.75 0.51
N LEU A 32 -19.54 -3.86 1.24
CA LEU A 32 -20.22 -5.09 0.85
C LEU A 32 -21.52 -5.34 1.61
N GLY A 33 -21.86 -4.54 2.61
CA GLY A 33 -23.04 -4.76 3.45
C GLY A 33 -22.98 -6.10 4.17
N LEU A 34 -21.79 -6.48 4.72
CA LEU A 34 -21.59 -7.76 5.36
C LEU A 34 -22.20 -7.80 6.77
N GLU A 35 -22.93 -8.86 7.06
CA GLU A 35 -23.46 -9.18 8.39
C GLU A 35 -22.99 -10.58 8.82
N VAL A 36 -22.85 -10.80 10.13
CA VAL A 36 -22.53 -12.11 10.68
C VAL A 36 -23.82 -12.90 10.85
N LEU A 37 -23.92 -14.05 10.20
CA LEU A 37 -25.09 -14.92 10.28
C LEU A 37 -24.89 -16.05 11.29
N ALA A 38 -23.67 -16.57 11.41
CA ALA A 38 -23.28 -17.61 12.36
C ALA A 38 -21.78 -17.55 12.64
N GLY A 39 -21.34 -18.15 13.73
CA GLY A 39 -19.92 -18.33 14.02
C GLY A 39 -19.18 -17.07 14.46
N GLU A 40 -19.84 -16.10 15.08
CA GLU A 40 -19.22 -14.83 15.54
C GLU A 40 -18.00 -15.07 16.43
N LYS A 41 -18.01 -16.13 17.24
CA LYS A 41 -16.89 -16.50 18.14
C LYS A 41 -15.61 -16.88 17.42
N TRP A 42 -15.69 -17.26 16.13
CA TRP A 42 -14.58 -17.75 15.34
C TRP A 42 -14.13 -16.79 14.24
N LEU A 43 -14.44 -15.52 14.35
CA LEU A 43 -13.99 -14.48 13.42
C LEU A 43 -12.45 -14.32 13.39
N ASP A 44 -11.73 -14.85 14.39
CA ASP A 44 -10.27 -14.86 14.41
C ASP A 44 -9.63 -15.96 13.54
N ARG A 45 -10.45 -16.79 12.85
CA ARG A 45 -9.94 -17.80 11.91
C ARG A 45 -9.13 -17.13 10.81
N GLN A 46 -7.96 -17.73 10.52
CA GLN A 46 -7.03 -17.20 9.54
C GLN A 46 -7.45 -17.52 8.11
N ILE A 47 -7.30 -16.55 7.23
CA ILE A 47 -7.39 -16.71 5.78
C ILE A 47 -5.95 -16.91 5.29
N GLU A 48 -5.55 -18.15 5.03
CA GLU A 48 -4.17 -18.47 4.65
C GLU A 48 -3.84 -17.95 3.24
N GLU A 49 -4.79 -18.06 2.32
CA GLU A 49 -4.67 -17.55 0.97
C GLU A 49 -5.61 -16.33 0.81
N PRO A 50 -5.07 -15.11 0.56
CA PRO A 50 -5.85 -13.87 0.51
C PRO A 50 -6.65 -13.73 -0.80
N ILE A 51 -7.38 -14.76 -1.15
CA ILE A 51 -8.20 -14.89 -2.35
C ILE A 51 -9.53 -15.50 -1.94
N MET A 52 -10.60 -15.22 -2.67
CA MET A 52 -11.90 -15.88 -2.52
C MET A 52 -12.06 -17.01 -3.52
N TYR A 53 -12.93 -17.94 -3.21
CA TYR A 53 -13.18 -19.12 -4.05
C TYR A 53 -14.67 -19.48 -4.09
N ARG A 54 -15.15 -19.95 -5.25
CA ARG A 54 -16.48 -20.53 -5.40
C ARG A 54 -16.43 -22.05 -5.23
N PRO A 55 -17.09 -22.61 -4.22
CA PRO A 55 -17.00 -24.04 -3.94
C PRO A 55 -17.98 -24.87 -4.79
N SER A 56 -18.34 -24.44 -6.00
CA SER A 56 -19.39 -25.09 -6.82
C SER A 56 -19.10 -26.58 -7.06
N PHE A 57 -17.87 -26.93 -7.43
CA PHE A 57 -17.49 -28.34 -7.64
C PHE A 57 -17.41 -29.12 -6.32
N ALA A 58 -16.94 -28.51 -5.25
CA ALA A 58 -16.89 -29.14 -3.94
C ALA A 58 -18.32 -29.46 -3.44
N LEU A 59 -19.28 -28.57 -3.62
CA LEU A 59 -20.68 -28.81 -3.31
C LEU A 59 -21.27 -29.93 -4.17
N ALA A 60 -20.83 -30.10 -5.42
CA ALA A 60 -21.21 -31.22 -6.27
C ALA A 60 -20.52 -32.56 -5.90
N GLY A 61 -19.54 -32.51 -4.95
CA GLY A 61 -18.85 -33.73 -4.48
C GLY A 61 -17.45 -33.92 -5.07
N PHE A 62 -16.91 -32.96 -5.82
CA PHE A 62 -15.57 -33.04 -6.39
C PHE A 62 -14.59 -32.13 -5.62
N TYR A 63 -13.63 -32.74 -4.92
CA TYR A 63 -12.75 -32.07 -3.98
C TYR A 63 -11.27 -32.03 -4.40
N GLU A 64 -10.89 -32.66 -5.53
CA GLU A 64 -9.48 -32.84 -5.91
C GLU A 64 -8.69 -31.52 -5.96
N PHE A 65 -9.34 -30.41 -6.37
CA PHE A 65 -8.72 -29.08 -6.44
C PHE A 65 -9.47 -28.05 -5.57
N PHE A 66 -10.06 -28.50 -4.46
CA PHE A 66 -10.81 -27.63 -3.58
C PHE A 66 -9.89 -26.68 -2.82
N ALA A 67 -9.99 -25.36 -3.10
CA ALA A 67 -9.19 -24.32 -2.45
C ALA A 67 -9.77 -23.97 -1.07
N PHE A 68 -9.68 -24.87 -0.11
CA PHE A 68 -10.29 -24.77 1.22
C PHE A 68 -9.64 -23.67 2.11
N ARG A 69 -8.40 -23.23 1.82
CA ARG A 69 -7.69 -22.18 2.58
C ARG A 69 -8.16 -20.77 2.28
N ARG A 70 -9.13 -20.63 1.37
CA ARG A 70 -9.69 -19.36 0.91
C ARG A 70 -11.06 -19.11 1.51
N LEU A 71 -11.50 -17.84 1.56
CA LEU A 71 -12.88 -17.51 1.83
C LEU A 71 -13.79 -18.12 0.75
N GLN A 72 -14.80 -18.87 1.17
CA GLN A 72 -15.75 -19.50 0.28
C GLN A 72 -16.91 -18.55 -0.02
N VAL A 73 -17.20 -18.26 -1.28
CA VAL A 73 -18.28 -17.35 -1.69
C VAL A 73 -19.32 -18.11 -2.49
N LEU A 74 -20.55 -18.12 -1.99
CA LEU A 74 -21.68 -18.76 -2.63
C LEU A 74 -22.63 -17.69 -3.17
N GLY A 75 -23.04 -17.87 -4.41
CA GLY A 75 -24.00 -17.01 -5.09
C GLY A 75 -25.24 -17.78 -5.52
N ARG A 76 -26.00 -17.18 -6.45
CA ARG A 76 -27.26 -17.73 -6.97
C ARG A 76 -27.09 -19.14 -7.58
N ALA A 77 -25.99 -19.41 -8.28
CA ALA A 77 -25.77 -20.71 -8.94
C ALA A 77 -25.61 -21.84 -7.93
N GLU A 78 -24.79 -21.63 -6.89
CA GLU A 78 -24.58 -22.59 -5.82
C GLU A 78 -25.88 -22.82 -5.04
N ARG A 79 -26.62 -21.74 -4.76
CA ARG A 79 -27.91 -21.83 -4.11
C ARG A 79 -28.94 -22.61 -4.93
N ALA A 80 -29.10 -22.29 -6.21
CA ALA A 80 -30.01 -22.96 -7.09
C ALA A 80 -29.71 -24.47 -7.17
N TYR A 81 -28.42 -24.83 -7.25
CA TYR A 81 -28.01 -26.23 -7.20
C TYR A 81 -28.43 -26.91 -5.87
N LEU A 82 -28.15 -26.30 -4.74
CA LEU A 82 -28.50 -26.83 -3.42
C LEU A 82 -30.02 -27.01 -3.26
N GLN A 83 -30.83 -26.14 -3.86
CA GLN A 83 -32.28 -26.25 -3.84
C GLN A 83 -32.83 -27.44 -4.68
N THR A 84 -32.05 -27.96 -5.62
CA THR A 84 -32.43 -29.19 -6.35
C THR A 84 -32.25 -30.45 -5.53
N LEU A 85 -31.50 -30.40 -4.42
CA LEU A 85 -31.21 -31.53 -3.56
C LEU A 85 -32.28 -31.70 -2.48
N SER A 86 -32.48 -32.92 -2.03
CA SER A 86 -33.24 -33.19 -0.81
C SER A 86 -32.55 -32.55 0.41
N SER A 87 -33.29 -32.33 1.50
CA SER A 87 -32.69 -31.76 2.74
C SER A 87 -31.55 -32.64 3.26
N GLU A 88 -31.68 -33.95 3.18
CA GLU A 88 -30.66 -34.90 3.63
C GLU A 88 -29.38 -34.81 2.78
N GLU A 89 -29.51 -34.77 1.45
CA GLU A 89 -28.39 -34.61 0.52
C GLU A 89 -27.72 -33.25 0.73
N ARG A 90 -28.49 -32.17 0.88
CA ARG A 90 -28.00 -30.83 1.11
C ARG A 90 -27.18 -30.73 2.40
N CYS A 91 -27.69 -31.28 3.51
CA CYS A 91 -26.95 -31.40 4.76
C CYS A 91 -25.66 -32.21 4.58
N SER A 92 -25.68 -33.29 3.86
CA SER A 92 -24.49 -34.12 3.56
C SER A 92 -23.43 -33.29 2.79
N ARG A 93 -23.84 -32.48 1.80
CA ARG A 93 -22.94 -31.63 1.03
C ARG A 93 -22.29 -30.54 1.92
N TRP A 94 -23.07 -29.89 2.77
CA TRP A 94 -22.56 -28.93 3.73
C TRP A 94 -21.56 -29.55 4.71
N GLN A 95 -21.90 -30.68 5.31
CA GLN A 95 -21.01 -31.41 6.22
C GLN A 95 -19.68 -31.77 5.54
N ALA A 96 -19.75 -32.26 4.29
CA ALA A 96 -18.57 -32.63 3.54
C ALA A 96 -17.65 -31.40 3.26
N LEU A 97 -18.23 -30.24 2.91
CA LEU A 97 -17.48 -28.99 2.71
C LEU A 97 -16.86 -28.49 4.01
N LEU A 98 -17.62 -28.49 5.12
CA LEU A 98 -17.16 -27.98 6.43
C LEU A 98 -16.05 -28.83 7.04
N LYS A 99 -15.90 -30.12 6.68
CA LYS A 99 -14.78 -30.98 7.10
C LYS A 99 -13.42 -30.50 6.64
N TYR A 100 -13.34 -29.66 5.59
CA TYR A 100 -12.10 -29.10 5.07
C TYR A 100 -11.58 -27.91 5.87
N ASP A 101 -12.24 -27.55 6.97
CA ASP A 101 -11.80 -26.49 7.88
C ASP A 101 -11.61 -25.13 7.18
N VAL A 102 -12.53 -24.78 6.28
CA VAL A 102 -12.50 -23.50 5.55
C VAL A 102 -12.48 -22.30 6.50
N PRO A 103 -11.78 -21.19 6.18
CA PRO A 103 -11.67 -20.03 7.07
C PRO A 103 -13.03 -19.37 7.35
N GLY A 104 -13.92 -19.34 6.36
CA GLY A 104 -15.25 -18.76 6.48
C GLY A 104 -16.02 -18.85 5.17
N ILE A 105 -17.31 -18.59 5.26
CA ILE A 105 -18.25 -18.66 4.15
C ILE A 105 -18.95 -17.32 4.00
N ILE A 106 -19.12 -16.83 2.76
CA ILE A 106 -19.92 -15.65 2.42
C ILE A 106 -21.09 -16.08 1.55
N LEU A 107 -22.31 -15.83 2.03
CA LEU A 107 -23.54 -16.09 1.30
C LEU A 107 -24.00 -14.78 0.62
N CYS A 108 -24.18 -14.84 -0.70
CA CYS A 108 -24.59 -13.69 -1.53
C CYS A 108 -26.04 -13.91 -2.02
N TRP A 109 -27.02 -13.39 -1.28
CA TRP A 109 -28.46 -13.54 -1.57
C TRP A 109 -29.12 -12.17 -1.85
N PRO A 110 -29.00 -11.63 -3.08
CA PRO A 110 -29.44 -10.28 -3.40
C PRO A 110 -30.95 -10.08 -3.34
N ASP A 111 -31.74 -11.15 -3.56
CA ASP A 111 -33.19 -11.07 -3.72
C ASP A 111 -33.98 -10.96 -2.40
N GLY A 112 -33.31 -10.71 -1.27
CA GLY A 112 -33.96 -10.56 0.03
C GLY A 112 -34.47 -11.89 0.63
N GLU A 113 -34.11 -13.00 0.04
CA GLU A 113 -34.51 -14.33 0.51
C GLU A 113 -33.92 -14.65 1.89
N GLN A 114 -34.61 -15.53 2.63
CA GLN A 114 -34.14 -15.96 3.94
C GLN A 114 -32.85 -16.77 3.84
N TRP A 115 -31.99 -16.59 4.82
CA TRP A 115 -30.80 -17.42 4.98
C TRP A 115 -31.20 -18.84 5.35
N GLU A 116 -30.54 -19.82 4.72
CA GLU A 116 -30.83 -21.23 4.96
C GLU A 116 -30.34 -21.65 6.35
N GLY A 117 -31.27 -22.01 7.24
CA GLY A 117 -30.95 -22.35 8.63
C GLY A 117 -30.04 -23.57 8.78
N GLU A 118 -30.06 -24.51 7.84
CA GLU A 118 -29.24 -25.73 7.86
C GLU A 118 -27.74 -25.40 7.88
N ILE A 119 -27.27 -24.55 6.95
CA ILE A 119 -25.85 -24.18 6.90
C ILE A 119 -25.42 -23.39 8.13
N LEU A 120 -26.29 -22.52 8.66
CA LEU A 120 -25.97 -21.70 9.82
C LEU A 120 -25.74 -22.57 11.07
N GLN A 121 -26.62 -23.58 11.28
CA GLN A 121 -26.47 -24.52 12.39
C GLN A 121 -25.24 -25.42 12.25
N LEU A 122 -24.98 -25.95 11.06
CA LEU A 122 -23.84 -26.80 10.80
C LEU A 122 -22.51 -26.04 10.92
N ALA A 123 -22.47 -24.82 10.44
CA ALA A 123 -21.30 -23.96 10.52
C ALA A 123 -20.99 -23.55 11.97
N GLU A 124 -22.03 -23.22 12.77
CA GLU A 124 -21.88 -22.95 14.21
C GLU A 124 -21.29 -24.16 14.94
N GLN A 125 -21.76 -25.38 14.63
CA GLN A 125 -21.22 -26.62 15.20
C GLN A 125 -19.78 -26.91 14.76
N ALA A 126 -19.44 -26.58 13.50
CA ALA A 126 -18.11 -26.77 12.94
C ALA A 126 -17.10 -25.67 13.35
N GLY A 127 -17.56 -24.60 14.01
CA GLY A 127 -16.70 -23.47 14.37
C GLY A 127 -16.26 -22.62 13.18
N ILE A 128 -17.11 -22.50 12.16
CA ILE A 128 -16.82 -21.77 10.91
C ILE A 128 -17.74 -20.55 10.80
N PRO A 129 -17.21 -19.31 10.68
CA PRO A 129 -18.03 -18.12 10.54
C PRO A 129 -18.72 -18.08 9.17
N VAL A 130 -20.00 -17.70 9.18
CA VAL A 130 -20.79 -17.44 7.99
C VAL A 130 -21.19 -15.97 7.96
N LEU A 131 -20.82 -15.29 6.90
CA LEU A 131 -21.18 -13.92 6.60
C LEU A 131 -22.29 -13.91 5.54
N GLY A 132 -23.16 -12.92 5.62
CA GLY A 132 -24.22 -12.70 4.63
C GLY A 132 -24.08 -11.33 3.98
N THR A 133 -24.52 -11.25 2.72
CA THR A 133 -24.67 -9.96 2.02
C THR A 133 -25.81 -10.01 1.00
N ARG A 134 -26.41 -8.83 0.76
CA ARG A 134 -27.40 -8.62 -0.31
C ARG A 134 -26.77 -8.22 -1.64
N ARG A 135 -25.42 -8.17 -1.70
CA ARG A 135 -24.68 -7.90 -2.94
C ARG A 135 -24.59 -9.16 -3.81
N GLU A 136 -24.48 -8.94 -5.11
CA GLU A 136 -24.17 -10.00 -6.07
C GLU A 136 -22.78 -10.58 -5.80
N SER A 137 -22.63 -11.90 -5.96
CA SER A 137 -21.32 -12.54 -5.75
C SER A 137 -20.20 -11.95 -6.61
N LEU A 138 -20.50 -11.43 -7.80
CA LEU A 138 -19.52 -10.75 -8.65
C LEU A 138 -18.98 -9.46 -8.00
N GLU A 139 -19.83 -8.68 -7.36
CA GLU A 139 -19.41 -7.49 -6.62
C GLU A 139 -18.56 -7.87 -5.41
N VAL A 140 -18.97 -8.93 -4.68
CA VAL A 140 -18.22 -9.47 -3.54
C VAL A 140 -16.81 -9.89 -3.98
N PHE A 141 -16.66 -10.56 -5.11
CA PHE A 141 -15.34 -10.92 -5.65
C PHE A 141 -14.51 -9.70 -6.01
N LYS A 142 -15.08 -8.69 -6.67
CA LYS A 142 -14.36 -7.48 -7.09
C LYS A 142 -13.88 -6.66 -5.89
N ILE A 143 -14.81 -6.28 -5.02
CA ILE A 143 -14.53 -5.39 -3.88
C ILE A 143 -13.75 -6.14 -2.80
N GLY A 144 -14.17 -7.36 -2.47
CA GLY A 144 -13.51 -8.16 -1.45
C GLY A 144 -12.07 -8.55 -1.82
N ALA A 145 -11.74 -8.73 -3.11
CA ALA A 145 -10.37 -8.95 -3.55
C ALA A 145 -9.46 -7.75 -3.25
N LEU A 146 -9.96 -6.52 -3.39
CA LEU A 146 -9.22 -5.32 -3.02
C LEU A 146 -8.92 -5.29 -1.52
N HIS A 147 -9.92 -5.53 -0.68
CA HIS A 147 -9.73 -5.58 0.77
C HIS A 147 -8.77 -6.69 1.21
N LEU A 148 -8.88 -7.90 0.63
CA LEU A 148 -7.94 -8.99 0.93
C LEU A 148 -6.51 -8.64 0.54
N HIS A 149 -6.32 -7.99 -0.62
CA HIS A 149 -5.02 -7.52 -1.07
C HIS A 149 -4.43 -6.49 -0.11
N GLU A 150 -5.18 -5.44 0.24
CA GLU A 150 -4.74 -4.40 1.17
C GLU A 150 -4.38 -4.95 2.55
N LEU A 151 -5.18 -5.88 3.07
CA LEU A 151 -4.96 -6.51 4.37
C LEU A 151 -3.76 -7.45 4.39
N SER A 152 -3.41 -8.06 3.25
CA SER A 152 -2.29 -8.99 3.08
C SER A 152 -1.03 -8.33 2.54
N ALA A 153 -1.10 -7.07 2.07
CA ALA A 153 0.03 -6.37 1.47
C ALA A 153 1.24 -6.35 2.40
N PRO A 154 2.45 -6.64 1.89
CA PRO A 154 3.68 -6.48 2.64
C PRO A 154 3.81 -5.04 3.15
N ARG A 155 4.21 -4.88 4.41
CA ARG A 155 4.38 -3.58 5.05
C ARG A 155 5.76 -3.43 5.63
N ALA A 156 6.28 -2.21 5.58
CA ALA A 156 7.53 -1.83 6.22
C ALA A 156 7.37 -0.49 6.92
N SER A 157 8.22 -0.25 7.92
CA SER A 157 8.36 1.06 8.54
C SER A 157 9.76 1.57 8.27
N VAL A 158 9.85 2.82 7.85
CA VAL A 158 11.12 3.51 7.66
C VAL A 158 11.19 4.74 8.55
N HIS A 159 12.39 5.02 9.05
CA HIS A 159 12.64 6.26 9.79
C HIS A 159 12.98 7.36 8.78
N GLY A 160 12.06 8.31 8.61
CA GLY A 160 12.18 9.39 7.65
C GLY A 160 10.91 10.19 7.52
N THR A 161 11.04 11.39 6.96
CA THR A 161 9.95 12.34 6.73
C THR A 161 9.49 12.23 5.28
N LEU A 162 8.22 11.89 5.05
CA LEU A 162 7.64 11.77 3.71
C LEU A 162 6.83 13.01 3.35
N VAL A 163 7.18 13.63 2.22
CA VAL A 163 6.55 14.84 1.68
C VAL A 163 6.16 14.62 0.23
N ASP A 164 4.99 15.10 -0.16
CA ASP A 164 4.59 15.22 -1.57
C ASP A 164 5.11 16.54 -2.14
N VAL A 165 6.07 16.46 -3.04
CA VAL A 165 6.71 17.61 -3.67
C VAL A 165 6.22 17.75 -5.10
N GLY A 166 5.15 18.52 -5.31
CA GLY A 166 4.57 18.74 -6.65
C GLY A 166 4.06 17.46 -7.33
N GLY A 167 3.55 16.49 -6.54
CA GLY A 167 3.06 15.19 -7.02
C GLY A 167 4.13 14.11 -7.08
N VAL A 168 5.32 14.35 -6.52
CA VAL A 168 6.40 13.35 -6.34
C VAL A 168 6.53 13.05 -4.85
N GLY A 169 6.36 11.80 -4.43
CA GLY A 169 6.56 11.40 -3.05
C GLY A 169 8.05 11.26 -2.72
N VAL A 170 8.55 12.14 -1.88
CA VAL A 170 9.96 12.22 -1.49
C VAL A 170 10.13 11.84 -0.02
N LEU A 171 10.88 10.77 0.24
CA LEU A 171 11.28 10.38 1.59
C LEU A 171 12.63 11.02 1.94
N LEU A 172 12.62 11.93 2.91
CA LEU A 172 13.82 12.51 3.50
C LEU A 172 14.36 11.57 4.57
N GLU A 173 15.54 11.03 4.38
CA GLU A 173 16.24 10.20 5.36
C GLU A 173 17.57 10.82 5.80
N GLY A 174 18.09 10.38 6.93
CA GLY A 174 19.38 10.83 7.47
C GLY A 174 19.41 10.72 8.98
N PRO A 175 20.56 10.91 9.61
CA PRO A 175 20.72 10.83 11.06
C PRO A 175 19.80 11.81 11.81
N PRO A 176 19.48 11.51 13.08
CA PRO A 176 18.73 12.45 13.92
C PRO A 176 19.42 13.81 13.96
N GLY A 177 18.63 14.88 13.83
CA GLY A 177 19.13 16.26 13.91
C GLY A 177 19.77 16.80 12.66
N ILE A 178 19.74 16.10 11.54
CA ILE A 178 20.33 16.57 10.29
C ILE A 178 19.48 17.63 9.55
N GLY A 179 18.26 17.89 10.01
CA GLY A 179 17.39 18.90 9.40
C GLY A 179 16.25 18.33 8.53
N LYS A 180 15.85 17.05 8.70
CA LYS A 180 14.75 16.44 7.91
C LYS A 180 13.43 17.20 8.11
N SER A 181 12.98 17.36 9.36
CA SER A 181 11.72 18.04 9.67
C SER A 181 11.77 19.54 9.34
N GLU A 182 12.93 20.19 9.50
CA GLU A 182 13.14 21.59 9.10
C GLU A 182 13.05 21.75 7.57
N THR A 183 13.65 20.81 6.81
CA THR A 183 13.55 20.79 5.33
C THR A 183 12.11 20.55 4.89
N ALA A 184 11.42 19.59 5.51
CA ALA A 184 10.01 19.33 5.24
C ALA A 184 9.12 20.54 5.54
N LEU A 185 9.36 21.26 6.65
CA LEU A 185 8.65 22.48 6.97
C LEU A 185 8.90 23.57 5.90
N GLY A 186 10.13 23.69 5.41
CA GLY A 186 10.46 24.61 4.32
C GLY A 186 9.69 24.27 3.04
N LEU A 187 9.56 22.98 2.69
CA LEU A 187 8.75 22.50 1.56
C LEU A 187 7.26 22.82 1.76
N ILE A 188 6.72 22.57 2.96
CA ILE A 188 5.32 22.86 3.29
C ILE A 188 5.00 24.35 3.11
N ARG A 189 5.90 25.24 3.56
CA ARG A 189 5.75 26.70 3.38
C ARG A 189 5.73 27.13 1.91
N ARG A 190 6.28 26.31 1.00
CA ARG A 190 6.27 26.53 -0.45
C ARG A 190 5.08 25.86 -1.15
N GLY A 191 4.11 25.31 -0.39
CA GLY A 191 2.88 24.72 -0.93
C GLY A 191 2.93 23.22 -1.19
N HIS A 192 3.94 22.52 -0.66
CA HIS A 192 4.01 21.06 -0.68
C HIS A 192 3.27 20.45 0.52
N ALA A 193 3.01 19.15 0.50
CA ALA A 193 2.18 18.50 1.52
C ALA A 193 2.95 17.45 2.33
N LEU A 194 2.80 17.49 3.66
CA LEU A 194 3.29 16.47 4.58
C LEU A 194 2.44 15.21 4.48
N ILE A 195 3.08 14.06 4.46
CA ILE A 195 2.43 12.76 4.66
C ILE A 195 2.77 12.22 6.05
N ALA A 196 4.06 12.11 6.36
CA ALA A 196 4.53 11.54 7.62
C ALA A 196 5.80 12.23 8.08
N ASP A 197 5.95 12.45 9.39
CA ASP A 197 7.20 12.88 9.99
C ASP A 197 7.76 11.79 10.91
N ASP A 198 9.09 11.67 10.94
CA ASP A 198 9.90 10.73 11.72
C ASP A 198 9.67 9.25 11.36
N ARG A 199 8.44 8.79 11.26
CA ARG A 199 8.07 7.41 10.95
C ARG A 199 7.10 7.33 9.78
N THR A 200 7.56 6.78 8.66
CA THR A 200 6.76 6.50 7.47
C THR A 200 6.41 5.02 7.39
N LEU A 201 5.14 4.71 7.21
CA LEU A 201 4.66 3.35 6.93
C LEU A 201 4.59 3.18 5.42
N LEU A 202 5.16 2.09 4.90
CA LEU A 202 5.16 1.75 3.49
C LEU A 202 4.38 0.46 3.27
N SER A 203 3.55 0.44 2.25
CA SER A 203 2.84 -0.76 1.78
C SER A 203 2.92 -0.84 0.26
N ARG A 204 2.84 -2.06 -0.28
CA ARG A 204 2.80 -2.27 -1.73
C ARG A 204 1.36 -2.37 -2.20
N ASP A 205 0.96 -1.54 -3.18
CA ASP A 205 -0.37 -1.56 -3.76
C ASP A 205 -0.56 -2.68 -4.81
N THR A 206 -1.77 -2.80 -5.37
CA THR A 206 -2.13 -3.77 -6.40
C THR A 206 -1.37 -3.59 -7.72
N HIS A 207 -0.82 -2.40 -7.97
CA HIS A 207 -0.03 -2.07 -9.16
C HIS A 207 1.47 -2.26 -8.94
N GLY A 208 1.87 -2.74 -7.76
CA GLY A 208 3.27 -2.94 -7.41
C GLY A 208 4.01 -1.67 -7.00
N LYS A 209 3.29 -0.57 -6.73
CA LYS A 209 3.85 0.70 -6.28
C LYS A 209 3.94 0.74 -4.75
N LEU A 210 4.89 1.50 -4.23
CA LEU A 210 4.98 1.76 -2.79
C LEU A 210 4.15 2.96 -2.41
N ILE A 211 3.21 2.77 -1.50
CA ILE A 211 2.40 3.83 -0.91
C ILE A 211 2.90 4.11 0.49
N GLY A 212 3.18 5.37 0.77
CA GLY A 212 3.63 5.84 2.08
C GLY A 212 2.52 6.58 2.83
N THR A 213 2.39 6.25 4.12
CA THR A 213 1.39 6.85 5.02
C THR A 213 2.03 7.17 6.38
N ALA A 214 1.38 7.99 7.19
CA ALA A 214 1.72 8.17 8.60
C ALA A 214 1.00 7.14 9.48
N PRO A 215 1.57 6.76 10.64
CA PRO A 215 0.80 6.14 11.71
C PRO A 215 -0.40 7.03 12.08
N GLU A 216 -1.56 6.42 12.30
CA GLU A 216 -2.82 7.14 12.49
C GLU A 216 -2.75 8.16 13.64
N GLN A 217 -2.08 7.78 14.73
CA GLN A 217 -1.96 8.58 15.96
C GLN A 217 -1.19 9.89 15.79
N VAL A 218 -0.28 9.96 14.80
CA VAL A 218 0.61 11.13 14.56
C VAL A 218 0.37 11.76 13.19
N ARG A 219 -0.70 11.39 12.51
CA ARG A 219 -1.02 11.91 11.18
C ARG A 219 -1.27 13.41 11.21
N GLY A 220 -0.56 14.14 10.34
CA GLY A 220 -0.65 15.59 10.25
C GLY A 220 0.11 16.34 11.34
N TYR A 221 0.83 15.65 12.21
CA TYR A 221 1.72 16.24 13.19
C TYR A 221 3.17 16.15 12.73
N MET A 222 3.95 17.14 13.15
CA MET A 222 5.40 17.25 12.91
C MET A 222 6.08 17.67 14.22
N GLU A 223 7.24 17.10 14.53
CA GLU A 223 8.05 17.51 15.67
C GLU A 223 9.18 18.43 15.20
N LEU A 224 9.24 19.63 15.77
CA LEU A 224 10.33 20.59 15.56
C LEU A 224 11.09 20.84 16.85
N ARG A 225 12.40 20.73 16.78
CA ARG A 225 13.27 21.05 17.93
C ARG A 225 13.05 22.46 18.41
N GLY A 226 12.80 22.62 19.71
CA GLY A 226 12.55 23.92 20.35
C GLY A 226 11.10 24.41 20.28
N LEU A 227 10.24 23.84 19.43
CA LEU A 227 8.83 24.19 19.31
C LEU A 227 7.89 23.03 19.72
N GLY A 228 8.40 21.79 19.76
CA GLY A 228 7.59 20.59 20.06
C GLY A 228 6.73 20.15 18.88
N PHE A 229 5.57 19.52 19.19
CA PHE A 229 4.65 19.01 18.18
C PHE A 229 3.77 20.10 17.60
N LEU A 230 3.73 20.18 16.28
CA LEU A 230 2.92 21.12 15.50
C LEU A 230 1.87 20.35 14.70
N HIS A 231 0.63 20.81 14.70
CA HIS A 231 -0.39 20.30 13.79
C HIS A 231 -0.36 21.10 12.49
N VAL A 232 0.16 20.47 11.44
CA VAL A 232 0.52 21.11 10.17
C VAL A 232 -0.69 21.73 9.47
N ALA A 233 -1.81 20.99 9.41
CA ALA A 233 -3.03 21.49 8.76
C ALA A 233 -3.62 22.72 9.45
N THR A 234 -3.47 22.85 10.78
CA THR A 234 -3.94 24.03 11.52
C THR A 234 -3.08 25.27 11.22
N LEU A 235 -1.77 25.08 11.02
CA LEU A 235 -0.83 26.19 10.82
C LEU A 235 -0.76 26.64 9.35
N PHE A 236 -0.84 25.68 8.40
CA PHE A 236 -0.58 25.94 6.98
C PHE A 236 -1.77 25.63 6.07
N GLY A 237 -2.91 25.24 6.63
CA GLY A 237 -4.12 24.89 5.91
C GLY A 237 -4.19 23.40 5.53
N ILE A 238 -5.41 22.93 5.20
CA ILE A 238 -5.69 21.50 4.94
C ILE A 238 -4.91 20.95 3.74
N ALA A 239 -4.59 21.79 2.75
CA ALA A 239 -3.82 21.39 1.58
C ALA A 239 -2.35 21.04 1.89
N SER A 240 -1.85 21.43 3.06
CA SER A 240 -0.48 21.16 3.51
C SER A 240 -0.28 19.73 4.05
N VAL A 241 -1.33 18.92 4.11
CA VAL A 241 -1.29 17.53 4.58
C VAL A 241 -2.03 16.63 3.59
N LYS A 242 -1.43 15.48 3.26
CA LYS A 242 -2.07 14.39 2.52
C LYS A 242 -2.08 13.12 3.36
N LEU A 243 -3.08 12.26 3.15
CA LEU A 243 -3.21 10.98 3.86
C LEU A 243 -2.13 10.00 3.42
N GLU A 244 -1.82 9.99 2.13
CA GLU A 244 -0.87 9.08 1.51
C GLU A 244 -0.25 9.68 0.24
N THR A 245 0.87 9.13 -0.19
CA THR A 245 1.46 9.39 -1.51
C THR A 245 2.24 8.16 -1.98
N GLN A 246 2.42 8.02 -3.29
CA GLN A 246 3.37 7.06 -3.85
C GLN A 246 4.80 7.49 -3.45
N LEU A 247 5.63 6.56 -2.97
CA LEU A 247 7.04 6.82 -2.75
C LEU A 247 7.80 6.70 -4.09
N ASP A 248 8.33 7.80 -4.57
CA ASP A 248 9.02 7.90 -5.86
C ASP A 248 10.53 8.06 -5.71
N LEU A 249 10.95 8.83 -4.71
CA LEU A 249 12.34 9.24 -4.52
C LEU A 249 12.73 9.21 -3.04
N ILE A 250 13.92 8.71 -2.76
CA ILE A 250 14.56 8.85 -1.45
C ILE A 250 15.65 9.90 -1.56
N VAL A 251 15.63 10.88 -0.65
CA VAL A 251 16.67 11.88 -0.50
C VAL A 251 17.39 11.62 0.82
N SER A 252 18.62 11.16 0.72
CA SER A 252 19.50 10.83 1.86
C SER A 252 20.35 12.05 2.22
N LEU A 253 20.06 12.69 3.35
CA LEU A 253 20.86 13.80 3.89
C LEU A 253 22.05 13.24 4.66
N ARG A 254 23.29 13.66 4.32
CA ARG A 254 24.52 13.19 4.97
C ARG A 254 25.43 14.34 5.34
N LEU A 255 26.01 14.27 6.53
CA LEU A 255 27.08 15.19 6.91
C LEU A 255 28.31 14.88 6.05
N CYS A 256 28.84 15.89 5.35
CA CYS A 256 30.12 15.81 4.67
C CYS A 256 31.24 16.32 5.60
N THR A 257 32.29 15.52 5.73
CA THR A 257 33.47 15.87 6.50
C THR A 257 34.60 16.44 5.63
N ASN A 258 34.55 16.22 4.30
CA ASN A 258 35.56 16.69 3.35
C ASN A 258 34.92 17.42 2.16
N GLU A 259 35.47 18.52 1.73
CA GLU A 259 35.01 19.32 0.59
C GLU A 259 35.09 18.57 -0.75
N ASP A 260 36.04 17.65 -0.91
CA ASP A 260 36.24 16.84 -2.12
C ASP A 260 35.13 15.82 -2.39
N ASP A 261 34.31 15.49 -1.38
CA ASP A 261 33.16 14.59 -1.53
C ASP A 261 31.93 15.31 -2.09
N ILE A 262 31.89 16.65 -2.05
CA ILE A 262 30.74 17.46 -2.43
C ILE A 262 30.47 17.38 -3.94
N ASP A 263 31.50 17.37 -4.77
CA ASP A 263 31.39 17.38 -6.23
C ASP A 263 31.05 16.01 -6.83
N ARG A 264 31.26 14.92 -6.08
CA ARG A 264 30.99 13.54 -6.56
C ARG A 264 29.64 13.00 -6.16
N ILE A 265 28.99 13.51 -5.14
CA ILE A 265 27.79 12.93 -4.52
C ILE A 265 26.51 13.23 -5.30
N GLY A 266 26.47 14.28 -6.13
CA GLY A 266 25.27 14.68 -6.88
C GLY A 266 24.95 13.84 -8.13
N SER A 267 25.88 13.02 -8.61
CA SER A 267 25.74 12.25 -9.85
C SER A 267 25.31 10.78 -9.68
N ASP A 268 25.46 10.22 -8.47
CA ASP A 268 25.16 8.80 -8.22
C ASP A 268 23.72 8.60 -7.75
N ILE A 269 22.84 8.29 -8.69
CA ILE A 269 21.48 7.80 -8.40
C ILE A 269 21.58 6.29 -8.14
N GLN A 270 21.47 5.91 -6.88
CA GLN A 270 21.43 4.51 -6.46
C GLN A 270 19.98 4.00 -6.48
N LYS A 271 19.80 2.70 -6.63
CA LYS A 271 18.49 2.06 -6.43
C LYS A 271 18.48 1.35 -5.07
N CYS A 272 17.43 1.58 -4.30
CA CYS A 272 17.18 0.93 -3.03
C CYS A 272 15.95 0.04 -3.18
N ASP A 273 16.07 -1.26 -2.90
CA ASP A 273 14.92 -2.17 -2.92
C ASP A 273 14.13 -2.06 -1.60
N ILE A 274 12.84 -1.77 -1.71
CA ILE A 274 11.91 -1.74 -0.59
C ILE A 274 10.69 -2.60 -0.94
N LEU A 275 10.48 -3.68 -0.21
CA LEU A 275 9.37 -4.62 -0.43
C LEU A 275 9.32 -5.16 -1.88
N GLY A 276 10.47 -5.35 -2.52
CA GLY A 276 10.58 -5.80 -3.91
C GLY A 276 10.36 -4.72 -4.95
N VAL A 277 10.34 -3.43 -4.56
CA VAL A 277 10.20 -2.29 -5.46
C VAL A 277 11.48 -1.46 -5.46
N PRO A 278 12.16 -1.27 -6.62
CA PRO A 278 13.37 -0.47 -6.72
C PRO A 278 13.04 1.02 -6.73
N ILE A 279 13.43 1.74 -5.68
CA ILE A 279 13.25 3.18 -5.53
C ILE A 279 14.58 3.90 -5.77
N GLN A 280 14.56 5.02 -6.48
CA GLN A 280 15.73 5.87 -6.68
C GLN A 280 16.12 6.56 -5.38
N ARG A 281 17.42 6.57 -5.07
CA ARG A 281 18.00 7.21 -3.90
C ARG A 281 19.06 8.20 -4.32
N LEU A 282 18.86 9.44 -3.95
CA LEU A 282 19.80 10.54 -4.16
C LEU A 282 20.44 10.92 -2.82
N THR A 283 21.77 10.94 -2.75
CA THR A 283 22.48 11.37 -1.57
C THR A 283 22.85 12.87 -1.71
N ILE A 284 22.48 13.68 -0.71
CA ILE A 284 22.77 15.11 -0.67
C ILE A 284 23.69 15.42 0.52
N PRO A 285 24.86 16.03 0.29
CA PRO A 285 25.74 16.45 1.36
C PRO A 285 25.15 17.65 2.09
N VAL A 286 25.10 17.58 3.41
CA VAL A 286 24.68 18.68 4.29
C VAL A 286 25.87 19.53 4.63
N ALA A 287 25.87 20.77 4.13
CA ALA A 287 26.88 21.79 4.43
C ALA A 287 26.21 23.07 4.93
N ALA A 288 26.92 23.85 5.76
CA ALA A 288 26.41 25.11 6.26
C ALA A 288 26.15 26.11 5.10
N GLY A 289 25.00 26.80 5.15
CA GLY A 289 24.61 27.79 4.14
C GLY A 289 23.93 27.23 2.88
N ARG A 290 23.71 25.90 2.77
CA ARG A 290 23.01 25.28 1.62
C ARG A 290 21.50 25.24 1.83
N ASP A 291 20.73 25.70 0.85
CA ASP A 291 19.26 25.63 0.86
C ASP A 291 18.80 24.25 0.41
N PHE A 292 18.57 23.35 1.37
CA PHE A 292 18.12 21.98 1.10
C PHE A 292 16.72 21.92 0.51
N VAL A 293 15.87 22.90 0.80
CA VAL A 293 14.51 22.96 0.25
C VAL A 293 14.58 23.09 -1.27
N ASN A 294 15.39 24.02 -1.78
CA ASN A 294 15.61 24.17 -3.22
C ASN A 294 16.20 22.91 -3.87
N VAL A 295 17.13 22.25 -3.19
CA VAL A 295 17.76 21.02 -3.74
C VAL A 295 16.74 19.89 -3.84
N VAL A 296 15.89 19.70 -2.83
CA VAL A 296 14.85 18.66 -2.83
C VAL A 296 13.77 18.96 -3.88
N GLU A 297 13.32 20.20 -4.01
CA GLU A 297 12.39 20.61 -5.07
C GLU A 297 12.95 20.34 -6.47
N THR A 298 14.22 20.71 -6.69
CA THR A 298 14.91 20.48 -7.96
C THR A 298 15.06 18.99 -8.25
N ALA A 299 15.39 18.17 -7.24
CA ALA A 299 15.48 16.72 -7.38
C ALA A 299 14.14 16.10 -7.76
N ALA A 300 13.04 16.51 -7.12
CA ALA A 300 11.68 16.05 -7.43
C ALA A 300 11.27 16.47 -8.85
N ALA A 301 11.53 17.72 -9.26
CA ALA A 301 11.25 18.20 -10.60
C ALA A 301 12.05 17.43 -11.66
N THR A 302 13.33 17.16 -11.42
CA THR A 302 14.20 16.37 -12.31
C THR A 302 13.70 14.93 -12.42
N TYR A 303 13.28 14.31 -11.30
CA TYR A 303 12.68 13.00 -11.31
C TYR A 303 11.43 12.96 -12.20
N LYS A 304 10.50 13.89 -12.00
CA LYS A 304 9.25 14.00 -12.76
C LYS A 304 9.50 14.18 -14.28
N MET A 305 10.48 15.00 -14.62
CA MET A 305 10.87 15.23 -16.01
C MET A 305 11.42 13.96 -16.66
N ARG A 306 12.24 13.17 -15.95
CA ARG A 306 12.74 11.89 -16.47
C ARG A 306 11.63 10.85 -16.65
N GLN A 307 10.60 10.85 -15.82
CA GLN A 307 9.44 9.96 -15.94
C GLN A 307 8.54 10.32 -17.14
N SER A 308 8.49 11.60 -17.54
CA SER A 308 7.67 12.06 -18.67
C SER A 308 8.30 11.82 -20.05
N SER A 309 9.35 11.02 -20.13
CA SER A 309 10.07 10.68 -21.37
C SER A 309 10.66 11.91 -22.13
N MET A 310 10.69 13.06 -21.48
CA MET A 310 11.43 14.22 -22.01
C MET A 310 12.91 14.04 -21.67
N ASP A 311 13.63 13.38 -22.57
CA ASP A 311 15.09 13.38 -22.54
C ASP A 311 15.58 14.77 -22.97
N VAL A 312 15.76 15.64 -21.97
CA VAL A 312 16.22 17.03 -22.20
C VAL A 312 17.60 17.05 -22.83
N ALA A 313 18.43 16.06 -22.56
CA ALA A 313 19.73 15.93 -23.23
C ALA A 313 19.55 15.65 -24.72
N ALA A 314 18.67 14.73 -25.10
CA ALA A 314 18.35 14.44 -26.50
C ALA A 314 17.70 15.65 -27.21
N ILE A 315 16.84 16.41 -26.51
CA ILE A 315 16.23 17.62 -27.05
C ILE A 315 17.31 18.71 -27.26
N LEU A 316 18.19 18.90 -26.28
CA LEU A 316 19.27 19.87 -26.38
C LEU A 316 20.27 19.51 -27.49
N ASP A 317 20.67 18.24 -27.57
CA ASP A 317 21.53 17.72 -28.65
C ASP A 317 20.90 17.92 -30.02
N ALA A 318 19.61 17.62 -30.17
CA ALA A 318 18.88 17.86 -31.40
C ALA A 318 18.83 19.34 -31.77
N GLN A 319 18.65 20.24 -30.80
CA GLN A 319 18.67 21.70 -31.03
C GLN A 319 20.06 22.21 -31.42
N ILE A 320 21.12 21.71 -30.77
CA ILE A 320 22.51 22.05 -31.11
C ILE A 320 22.86 21.58 -32.52
N ILE A 321 22.47 20.33 -32.86
CA ILE A 321 22.70 19.80 -34.24
C ILE A 321 21.95 20.62 -35.27
N ALA A 322 20.66 20.93 -35.02
CA ALA A 322 19.86 21.76 -35.92
C ALA A 322 20.45 23.17 -36.13
N HIS A 323 20.92 23.78 -35.01
CA HIS A 323 21.57 25.12 -35.08
C HIS A 323 22.87 25.08 -35.90
N ASN A 324 23.72 24.08 -35.67
CA ASN A 324 24.98 23.92 -36.42
C ASN A 324 24.75 23.69 -37.94
N GLN A 325 23.73 22.89 -38.28
CA GLN A 325 23.35 22.69 -39.69
C GLN A 325 22.87 23.99 -40.39
N THR A 326 22.13 24.82 -39.62
CA THR A 326 21.65 26.12 -40.16
C THR A 326 22.79 27.10 -40.37
N VAL A 327 23.81 27.09 -39.52
CA VAL A 327 25.01 27.93 -39.61
C VAL A 327 25.93 27.47 -40.77
N GLU A 328 26.03 26.15 -41.05
CA GLU A 328 26.78 25.63 -42.18
C GLU A 328 26.12 25.92 -43.56
N GLN A 329 24.78 25.95 -43.61
CA GLN A 329 24.04 26.30 -44.85
C GLN A 329 24.03 27.80 -45.15
N ALA A 330 24.41 28.65 -44.18
CA ALA A 330 24.48 30.11 -44.34
C ALA A 330 25.88 30.62 -44.72
N LYS A 331 26.88 29.75 -44.87
CA LYS A 331 28.26 30.00 -45.35
C LYS A 331 28.41 29.50 -46.80
#